data_4fb7a7cfd6d0115567f91d971e56ee9e
#
_entry.id   4fb7a7cfd6d0115567f91d971e56ee9e
#
_cell.length_a   1.000
_cell.length_b   1.000
_cell.length_c   1.000
_cell.angle_alpha   90.00
_cell.angle_beta   90.00
_cell.angle_gamma   90.00
#
_symmetry.space_group_name_H-M   'P 1'
#
loop_
_entity.id
_entity.type
_entity.pdbx_description
1 polymer ?
#
loop_
_entity_poly.entity_id
_entity_poly.type
_entity_poly.pdbx_seq_one_letter_code
_entity_poly.pdbx_strand_id
1 'polypeptide(L)'
;MKKSPGGNPTMQNRSKFYHRFKLPLSLLALFFLFVTACMKDEVFNDQENALPDQNVVSSDQELSSRSWHSPAMVNAWSQALEDMFTFPTNALSKGQPVTARIFAMYHLAIHDALNCITPKYARYVGVERDKDADPDAAVAQAAYDVIAVVKYPDQSMANMNALLATSLAGIPEGDAKDRGIALGHAVAAAILAQRAVDIPYIQLNYPNVPAEGDEPGEFRYIPPANYGLSGYHLMAPFIIASQDQFRTDPPYAVNSPEYTTDYNEVKTLGRAIGSLRTAEQTEIAVFWAEITNRKWNEIAQQVIASRPPQSMDAWKTARLLALMHAAIADANISSFDSKFYYYFWAPISSIRLGDTDGNDNTVGDPLWTALIPALPIGGYPGVHSEAGAAAGEVLIRFFDKDNYDLDLDCPFLPGVIRHFDTISDAVDEFTISKIYTGHNMRLATDAGEAVGYPLGDYVFENGLQ
;
A
#
# COMPACT_ATOMS: atom_id res chain seq x y z
N MET A 1 -24.11 23.94 42.35
CA MET A 1 -24.71 24.74 41.26
C MET A 1 -23.88 24.59 39.99
N LYS A 2 -24.56 24.18 38.90
CA LYS A 2 -24.23 24.26 37.46
C LYS A 2 -23.07 23.36 36.97
N LYS A 3 -23.44 22.21 36.43
CA LYS A 3 -23.75 21.80 35.03
C LYS A 3 -22.50 21.61 34.17
N SER A 4 -22.24 20.34 33.87
CA SER A 4 -21.57 19.90 32.63
C SER A 4 -22.45 20.23 31.43
N PRO A 5 -21.92 20.29 30.21
CA PRO A 5 -22.32 19.28 29.28
C PRO A 5 -21.23 18.92 28.26
N GLY A 6 -21.40 17.77 27.64
CA GLY A 6 -20.80 17.44 26.38
C GLY A 6 -20.70 15.93 26.17
N GLY A 7 -21.84 15.30 25.86
CA GLY A 7 -21.84 13.91 25.43
C GLY A 7 -21.31 13.75 24.03
N ASN A 8 -20.52 12.71 23.83
CA ASN A 8 -20.12 12.17 22.54
C ASN A 8 -21.34 11.59 21.80
N PRO A 9 -21.46 11.76 20.50
CA PRO A 9 -22.51 11.11 19.71
C PRO A 9 -22.17 9.64 19.51
N THR A 10 -23.09 8.80 19.96
CA THR A 10 -23.14 7.36 19.72
C THR A 10 -23.19 7.05 18.22
N MET A 11 -22.30 6.17 17.76
CA MET A 11 -22.40 5.51 16.47
C MET A 11 -23.74 4.81 16.35
N GLN A 12 -24.60 5.29 15.48
CA GLN A 12 -25.84 4.61 15.12
C GLN A 12 -25.57 3.55 14.05
N ASN A 13 -25.89 2.31 14.42
CA ASN A 13 -26.06 1.16 13.57
C ASN A 13 -26.69 1.50 12.21
N ARG A 14 -25.95 1.35 11.14
CA ARG A 14 -26.44 1.31 9.77
C ARG A 14 -26.33 -0.12 9.23
N SER A 15 -27.24 -1.00 9.65
CA SER A 15 -27.47 -2.25 8.92
C SER A 15 -28.30 -1.91 7.68
N LYS A 16 -27.71 -1.94 6.50
CA LYS A 16 -28.43 -1.90 5.23
C LYS A 16 -28.62 -3.31 4.70
N PHE A 17 -29.89 -3.64 4.46
CA PHE A 17 -30.38 -4.88 3.87
C PHE A 17 -29.86 -5.05 2.44
N TYR A 18 -29.21 -6.18 2.18
CA TYR A 18 -28.85 -6.63 0.82
C TYR A 18 -30.00 -7.42 0.21
N HIS A 19 -30.57 -6.92 -0.86
CA HIS A 19 -31.48 -7.67 -1.73
C HIS A 19 -30.68 -8.47 -2.76
N ARG A 20 -30.72 -9.80 -2.60
CA ARG A 20 -30.23 -10.76 -3.60
C ARG A 20 -31.19 -10.81 -4.80
N PHE A 21 -30.71 -10.42 -5.99
CA PHE A 21 -31.33 -10.82 -7.25
C PHE A 21 -30.69 -12.11 -7.74
N LYS A 22 -31.48 -13.19 -7.76
CA LYS A 22 -31.14 -14.43 -8.47
C LYS A 22 -31.63 -14.31 -9.90
N LEU A 23 -30.74 -14.40 -10.89
CA LEU A 23 -31.11 -14.69 -12.27
C LEU A 23 -30.79 -16.15 -12.61
N PRO A 24 -31.68 -16.84 -13.38
CA PRO A 24 -31.51 -18.24 -13.69
C PRO A 24 -30.61 -18.47 -14.90
N LEU A 25 -29.84 -19.57 -14.81
CA LEU A 25 -29.13 -20.18 -15.93
C LEU A 25 -30.12 -20.71 -16.96
N SER A 26 -30.07 -20.24 -18.20
CA SER A 26 -30.31 -21.09 -19.37
C SER A 26 -30.14 -20.29 -20.67
N LEU A 27 -29.52 -20.97 -21.62
CA LEU A 27 -29.48 -20.88 -23.10
C LEU A 27 -28.23 -20.29 -23.74
N LEU A 28 -27.41 -21.27 -24.09
CA LEU A 28 -26.46 -21.29 -25.21
C LEU A 28 -27.26 -21.33 -26.53
N ALA A 29 -26.91 -20.53 -27.55
CA ALA A 29 -26.81 -20.98 -28.92
C ALA A 29 -26.43 -19.84 -29.90
N LEU A 30 -25.39 -20.08 -30.61
CA LEU A 30 -25.04 -19.77 -32.01
C LEU A 30 -25.77 -18.63 -32.73
N PHE A 31 -24.99 -17.69 -33.29
CA PHE A 31 -25.17 -17.26 -34.67
C PHE A 31 -23.86 -16.65 -35.23
N PHE A 32 -23.20 -17.43 -36.09
CA PHE A 32 -22.26 -16.93 -37.11
C PHE A 32 -23.08 -16.58 -38.36
N LEU A 33 -22.93 -15.40 -38.90
CA LEU A 33 -23.20 -15.18 -40.33
C LEU A 33 -22.39 -13.98 -40.87
N PHE A 34 -21.67 -14.29 -41.92
CA PHE A 34 -20.97 -13.47 -42.88
C PHE A 34 -21.86 -12.40 -43.52
N VAL A 35 -21.32 -11.21 -43.77
CA VAL A 35 -21.66 -10.43 -44.99
C VAL A 35 -20.41 -9.74 -45.49
N THR A 36 -20.04 -10.15 -46.70
CA THR A 36 -19.04 -9.56 -47.60
C THR A 36 -19.66 -8.47 -48.47
N ALA A 37 -18.88 -7.43 -48.74
CA ALA A 37 -18.76 -6.66 -49.97
C ALA A 37 -19.93 -5.77 -50.45
N CYS A 38 -19.62 -4.51 -50.67
CA CYS A 38 -19.75 -3.91 -52.01
C CYS A 38 -18.93 -2.60 -52.09
N MET A 39 -17.95 -2.60 -52.94
CA MET A 39 -17.31 -1.39 -53.49
C MET A 39 -18.28 -0.74 -54.47
N LYS A 40 -18.36 0.56 -54.46
CA LYS A 40 -18.80 1.37 -55.57
C LYS A 40 -17.90 2.57 -55.74
N ASP A 41 -17.24 2.62 -56.90
CA ASP A 41 -16.55 3.76 -57.45
C ASP A 41 -17.56 4.87 -57.81
N GLU A 42 -17.25 6.11 -57.49
CA GLU A 42 -17.77 7.30 -58.18
C GLU A 42 -16.69 8.39 -58.25
N VAL A 43 -16.19 8.51 -59.45
CA VAL A 43 -15.94 9.65 -60.38
C VAL A 43 -15.54 10.99 -59.75
N PHE A 44 -14.34 11.39 -60.11
CA PHE A 44 -13.74 12.73 -60.01
C PHE A 44 -14.66 13.85 -60.46
N ASN A 45 -14.68 14.97 -59.70
CA ASN A 45 -14.96 16.27 -60.26
C ASN A 45 -14.00 17.31 -59.67
N ASP A 46 -13.11 17.80 -60.53
CA ASP A 46 -12.22 18.92 -60.25
C ASP A 46 -13.00 20.21 -60.06
N GLN A 47 -12.85 20.83 -58.87
CA GLN A 47 -13.01 22.27 -58.77
C GLN A 47 -11.91 22.81 -57.83
N GLU A 48 -11.02 23.58 -58.46
CA GLU A 48 -10.12 24.51 -57.79
C GLU A 48 -10.92 25.40 -56.83
N ASN A 49 -10.53 25.37 -55.54
CA ASN A 49 -10.79 26.50 -54.67
C ASN A 49 -9.67 26.63 -53.60
N ALA A 50 -9.20 27.84 -53.55
CA ALA A 50 -8.25 28.47 -52.66
C ALA A 50 -7.97 27.76 -51.34
N LEU A 51 -6.69 27.60 -51.05
CA LEU A 51 -6.16 27.24 -49.72
C LEU A 51 -6.70 28.24 -48.67
N PRO A 52 -7.36 27.77 -47.61
CA PRO A 52 -7.52 28.60 -46.42
C PRO A 52 -6.21 28.67 -45.65
N ASP A 53 -5.92 29.85 -45.16
CA ASP A 53 -4.83 30.26 -44.32
C ASP A 53 -4.45 29.18 -43.30
N GLN A 54 -3.15 28.94 -43.17
CA GLN A 54 -2.57 28.11 -42.13
C GLN A 54 -3.07 28.61 -40.77
N ASN A 55 -3.82 27.75 -40.06
CA ASN A 55 -4.16 27.96 -38.67
C ASN A 55 -2.90 28.28 -37.89
N VAL A 56 -2.76 29.52 -37.47
CA VAL A 56 -1.88 29.94 -36.38
C VAL A 56 -2.46 29.26 -35.13
N VAL A 57 -1.94 28.08 -34.79
CA VAL A 57 -2.16 27.47 -33.47
C VAL A 57 -1.64 28.49 -32.47
N SER A 58 -2.53 29.01 -31.62
CA SER A 58 -2.16 30.01 -30.62
C SER A 58 -1.01 29.49 -29.76
N SER A 59 -0.03 30.35 -29.47
CA SER A 59 1.11 30.04 -28.62
C SER A 59 0.71 29.45 -27.25
N ASP A 60 -0.51 29.73 -26.82
CA ASP A 60 -1.09 29.24 -25.56
C ASP A 60 -1.53 27.77 -25.64
N GLN A 61 -1.95 27.27 -26.81
CA GLN A 61 -2.26 25.86 -27.03
C GLN A 61 -0.98 25.01 -27.18
N GLU A 62 0.07 25.54 -27.80
CA GLU A 62 1.38 24.88 -27.83
C GLU A 62 2.07 24.85 -26.45
N LEU A 63 1.93 25.92 -25.64
CA LEU A 63 2.41 25.98 -24.28
C LEU A 63 1.66 25.01 -23.36
N SER A 64 0.34 24.86 -23.52
CA SER A 64 -0.47 23.92 -22.73
C SER A 64 -0.19 22.45 -23.12
N SER A 65 0.09 22.17 -24.40
CA SER A 65 0.44 20.82 -24.85
C SER A 65 1.86 20.40 -24.44
N ARG A 66 2.78 21.32 -24.22
CA ARG A 66 4.13 21.08 -23.71
C ARG A 66 4.18 20.81 -22.20
N SER A 67 3.10 21.07 -21.45
CA SER A 67 3.08 20.91 -19.99
C SER A 67 2.54 19.56 -19.52
N TRP A 68 1.80 18.81 -20.34
CA TRP A 68 1.24 17.50 -19.98
C TRP A 68 2.08 16.36 -20.56
N HIS A 69 2.54 15.49 -19.71
CA HIS A 69 3.27 14.26 -20.05
C HIS A 69 2.48 13.06 -19.57
N SER A 70 2.34 12.06 -20.43
CA SER A 70 1.56 10.84 -20.12
C SER A 70 2.09 10.12 -18.90
N PRO A 71 1.23 9.67 -17.98
CA PRO A 71 1.63 8.84 -16.85
C PRO A 71 1.91 7.37 -17.23
N ALA A 72 1.82 7.02 -18.51
CA ALA A 72 1.89 5.62 -18.95
C ALA A 72 3.15 4.91 -18.50
N MET A 73 4.31 5.56 -18.57
CA MET A 73 5.58 4.99 -18.09
C MET A 73 5.56 4.76 -16.58
N VAL A 74 5.10 5.73 -15.80
CA VAL A 74 4.99 5.60 -14.34
C VAL A 74 4.04 4.45 -13.97
N ASN A 75 2.87 4.37 -14.61
CA ASN A 75 1.90 3.31 -14.35
C ASN A 75 2.43 1.93 -14.72
N ALA A 76 3.11 1.80 -15.88
CA ALA A 76 3.69 0.52 -16.31
C ALA A 76 4.74 0.00 -15.32
N TRP A 77 5.62 0.86 -14.82
CA TRP A 77 6.62 0.48 -13.84
C TRP A 77 6.02 0.22 -12.45
N SER A 78 4.99 0.99 -12.06
CA SER A 78 4.25 0.71 -10.81
C SER A 78 3.54 -0.65 -10.86
N GLN A 79 2.88 -0.98 -11.99
CA GLN A 79 2.25 -2.28 -12.19
C GLN A 79 3.28 -3.43 -12.19
N ALA A 80 4.43 -3.24 -12.82
CA ALA A 80 5.49 -4.26 -12.84
C ALA A 80 6.04 -4.56 -11.44
N LEU A 81 6.13 -3.54 -10.57
CA LEU A 81 6.48 -3.75 -9.17
C LEU A 81 5.39 -4.55 -8.44
N GLU A 82 4.13 -4.19 -8.64
CA GLU A 82 2.99 -4.93 -8.09
C GLU A 82 3.00 -6.40 -8.51
N ASP A 83 3.19 -6.68 -9.82
CA ASP A 83 3.26 -8.04 -10.37
C ASP A 83 4.42 -8.84 -9.77
N MET A 84 5.56 -8.19 -9.53
CA MET A 84 6.73 -8.83 -8.91
C MET A 84 6.43 -9.32 -7.49
N PHE A 85 5.47 -8.71 -6.80
CA PHE A 85 5.05 -9.06 -5.45
C PHE A 85 3.71 -9.81 -5.37
N THR A 86 3.09 -10.15 -6.51
CA THR A 86 1.81 -10.89 -6.56
C THR A 86 1.94 -12.32 -6.03
N PHE A 87 3.04 -13.00 -6.30
CA PHE A 87 3.30 -14.37 -5.84
C PHE A 87 4.66 -14.50 -5.20
N PRO A 88 4.75 -14.28 -3.93
CA PRO A 88 5.87 -14.85 -3.23
C PRO A 88 5.35 -15.92 -2.30
N THR A 89 5.60 -17.09 -2.66
CA THR A 89 5.54 -18.24 -1.76
C THR A 89 6.26 -17.99 -0.43
N ASN A 90 7.01 -16.90 -0.31
CA ASN A 90 7.83 -16.54 0.85
C ASN A 90 7.69 -15.10 1.36
N ALA A 91 6.86 -14.23 0.78
CA ALA A 91 6.77 -12.84 1.25
C ALA A 91 6.10 -12.71 2.61
N LEU A 92 5.15 -13.58 2.94
CA LEU A 92 4.61 -13.67 4.29
C LEU A 92 5.69 -13.97 5.35
N SER A 93 6.76 -14.67 4.96
CA SER A 93 7.89 -15.00 5.84
C SER A 93 9.00 -13.95 5.87
N LYS A 94 9.03 -13.01 4.90
CA LYS A 94 10.07 -11.99 4.77
C LYS A 94 9.73 -10.64 5.38
N GLY A 95 8.49 -10.47 5.82
CA GLY A 95 8.02 -9.29 6.55
C GLY A 95 7.53 -8.16 5.65
N GLN A 96 6.26 -7.82 5.79
CA GLN A 96 5.64 -6.69 5.11
C GLN A 96 6.39 -5.35 5.32
N PRO A 97 6.98 -5.05 6.50
CA PRO A 97 7.72 -3.81 6.69
C PRO A 97 8.88 -3.63 5.71
N VAL A 98 9.61 -4.72 5.40
CA VAL A 98 10.72 -4.66 4.41
C VAL A 98 10.18 -4.37 3.01
N THR A 99 9.03 -4.95 2.64
CA THR A 99 8.35 -4.66 1.37
C THR A 99 7.92 -3.20 1.31
N ALA A 100 7.41 -2.63 2.40
CA ALA A 100 7.02 -1.21 2.46
C ALA A 100 8.21 -0.28 2.14
N ARG A 101 9.39 -0.58 2.69
CA ARG A 101 10.62 0.13 2.35
C ARG A 101 10.98 0.01 0.86
N ILE A 102 10.84 -1.16 0.26
CA ILE A 102 11.12 -1.38 -1.17
C ILE A 102 10.22 -0.49 -2.03
N PHE A 103 8.91 -0.53 -1.81
CA PHE A 103 7.94 0.28 -2.56
C PHE A 103 8.19 1.78 -2.39
N ALA A 104 8.47 2.25 -1.17
CA ALA A 104 8.78 3.66 -0.93
C ALA A 104 10.02 4.12 -1.70
N MET A 105 11.12 3.39 -1.62
CA MET A 105 12.35 3.73 -2.35
C MET A 105 12.15 3.75 -3.86
N TYR A 106 11.40 2.78 -4.38
CA TYR A 106 11.10 2.64 -5.80
C TYR A 106 10.30 3.84 -6.33
N HIS A 107 9.20 4.18 -5.67
CA HIS A 107 8.34 5.28 -6.13
C HIS A 107 8.96 6.66 -5.87
N LEU A 108 9.76 6.82 -4.81
CA LEU A 108 10.55 8.04 -4.60
C LEU A 108 11.60 8.24 -5.70
N ALA A 109 12.21 7.17 -6.21
CA ALA A 109 13.16 7.27 -7.32
C ALA A 109 12.47 7.72 -8.62
N ILE A 110 11.29 7.17 -8.93
CA ILE A 110 10.47 7.60 -10.08
C ILE A 110 10.09 9.08 -9.94
N HIS A 111 9.60 9.48 -8.76
CA HIS A 111 9.24 10.86 -8.46
C HIS A 111 10.41 11.83 -8.65
N ASP A 112 11.55 11.50 -8.08
CA ASP A 112 12.72 12.38 -8.09
C ASP A 112 13.36 12.48 -9.48
N ALA A 113 13.35 11.40 -10.27
CA ALA A 113 13.81 11.40 -11.65
C ALA A 113 13.05 12.45 -12.48
N LEU A 114 11.72 12.48 -12.37
CA LEU A 114 10.90 13.49 -13.05
C LEU A 114 11.17 14.91 -12.54
N ASN A 115 11.32 15.10 -11.22
CA ASN A 115 11.52 16.41 -10.62
C ASN A 115 12.96 16.94 -10.74
N CYS A 116 13.91 16.10 -11.14
CA CYS A 116 15.23 16.54 -11.62
C CYS A 116 15.17 17.13 -13.03
N ILE A 117 14.18 16.78 -13.84
CA ILE A 117 13.97 17.35 -15.19
C ILE A 117 13.15 18.64 -15.09
N THR A 118 11.90 18.52 -14.61
CA THR A 118 11.03 19.66 -14.41
C THR A 118 10.59 19.70 -12.95
N PRO A 119 11.01 20.70 -12.16
CA PRO A 119 10.76 20.77 -10.72
C PRO A 119 9.33 21.24 -10.45
N LYS A 120 8.39 20.33 -10.47
CA LYS A 120 6.99 20.60 -10.05
C LYS A 120 6.83 20.42 -8.55
N TYR A 121 7.63 19.52 -7.93
CA TYR A 121 7.55 19.17 -6.52
C TYR A 121 8.94 19.06 -5.90
N ALA A 122 9.00 19.13 -4.55
CA ALA A 122 10.22 18.91 -3.81
C ALA A 122 10.73 17.47 -3.99
N ARG A 123 12.04 17.31 -4.05
CA ARG A 123 12.70 16.02 -4.22
C ARG A 123 13.11 15.43 -2.88
N TYR A 124 13.10 14.11 -2.80
CA TYR A 124 13.56 13.36 -1.64
C TYR A 124 15.10 13.34 -1.55
N VAL A 125 15.78 13.21 -2.70
CA VAL A 125 17.26 13.26 -2.77
C VAL A 125 17.77 14.43 -3.58
N GLY A 126 18.96 14.93 -3.22
CA GLY A 126 19.65 16.03 -3.92
C GLY A 126 20.51 15.50 -5.07
N VAL A 127 19.94 15.43 -6.28
CA VAL A 127 20.68 15.10 -7.51
C VAL A 127 20.70 16.33 -8.42
N GLU A 128 21.77 16.53 -9.19
CA GLU A 128 21.87 17.62 -10.17
C GLU A 128 20.73 17.49 -11.21
N ARG A 129 20.17 18.65 -11.58
CA ARG A 129 19.04 18.70 -12.51
C ARG A 129 19.51 18.62 -13.96
N ASP A 130 18.74 17.94 -14.77
CA ASP A 130 18.95 17.85 -16.21
C ASP A 130 17.65 18.07 -16.98
N LYS A 131 17.40 19.34 -17.37
CA LYS A 131 16.16 19.75 -18.06
C LYS A 131 16.03 19.19 -19.48
N ASP A 132 17.11 18.66 -20.06
CA ASP A 132 17.18 18.16 -21.43
C ASP A 132 17.12 16.62 -21.46
N ALA A 133 17.01 15.95 -20.29
CA ALA A 133 16.86 14.52 -20.16
C ALA A 133 15.45 14.08 -20.57
N ASP A 134 15.34 12.89 -21.18
CA ASP A 134 14.05 12.27 -21.50
C ASP A 134 13.38 11.74 -20.22
N PRO A 135 12.12 12.13 -19.89
CA PRO A 135 11.45 11.76 -18.66
C PRO A 135 11.16 10.25 -18.56
N ASP A 136 10.77 9.62 -19.68
CA ASP A 136 10.40 8.20 -19.67
C ASP A 136 11.64 7.32 -19.52
N ALA A 137 12.78 7.70 -20.14
CA ALA A 137 14.04 7.03 -19.93
C ALA A 137 14.53 7.15 -18.48
N ALA A 138 14.38 8.34 -17.86
CA ALA A 138 14.77 8.59 -16.49
C ALA A 138 13.91 7.77 -15.50
N VAL A 139 12.60 7.72 -15.70
CA VAL A 139 11.66 6.90 -14.91
C VAL A 139 12.02 5.41 -15.00
N ALA A 140 12.16 4.90 -16.24
CA ALA A 140 12.44 3.48 -16.46
C ALA A 140 13.76 3.04 -15.81
N GLN A 141 14.80 3.84 -15.98
CA GLN A 141 16.13 3.52 -15.45
C GLN A 141 16.16 3.63 -13.91
N ALA A 142 15.57 4.69 -13.35
CA ALA A 142 15.56 4.89 -11.90
C ALA A 142 14.81 3.75 -11.18
N ALA A 143 13.63 3.38 -11.69
CA ALA A 143 12.84 2.28 -11.17
C ALA A 143 13.60 0.93 -11.24
N TYR A 144 14.18 0.64 -12.40
CA TYR A 144 14.94 -0.59 -12.60
C TYR A 144 16.14 -0.71 -11.66
N ASP A 145 16.94 0.33 -11.53
CA ASP A 145 18.16 0.28 -10.72
C ASP A 145 17.85 0.10 -9.23
N VAL A 146 16.81 0.76 -8.73
CA VAL A 146 16.41 0.58 -7.33
C VAL A 146 15.97 -0.87 -7.11
N ILE A 147 15.05 -1.41 -7.92
CA ILE A 147 14.52 -2.76 -7.68
C ILE A 147 15.57 -3.85 -7.87
N ALA A 148 16.53 -3.65 -8.77
CA ALA A 148 17.63 -4.59 -8.99
C ALA A 148 18.47 -4.81 -7.72
N VAL A 149 18.57 -3.78 -6.86
CA VAL A 149 19.34 -3.82 -5.61
C VAL A 149 18.50 -4.25 -4.42
N VAL A 150 17.26 -3.70 -4.28
CA VAL A 150 16.48 -3.85 -3.04
C VAL A 150 15.51 -5.03 -3.03
N LYS A 151 15.28 -5.70 -4.17
CA LYS A 151 14.41 -6.88 -4.26
C LYS A 151 14.87 -8.00 -3.31
N TYR A 152 13.97 -8.91 -3.00
CA TYR A 152 14.37 -10.13 -2.28
C TYR A 152 15.29 -11.00 -3.14
N PRO A 153 16.28 -11.69 -2.53
CA PRO A 153 17.29 -12.45 -3.26
C PRO A 153 16.74 -13.52 -4.21
N ASP A 154 15.56 -14.09 -3.91
CA ASP A 154 14.90 -15.13 -4.69
C ASP A 154 13.92 -14.58 -5.75
N GLN A 155 13.71 -13.26 -5.82
CA GLN A 155 12.89 -12.65 -6.85
C GLN A 155 13.62 -12.55 -8.19
N SER A 156 12.96 -12.97 -9.27
CA SER A 156 13.47 -12.90 -10.62
C SER A 156 13.40 -11.46 -11.17
N MET A 157 14.44 -11.05 -11.89
CA MET A 157 14.47 -9.79 -12.62
C MET A 157 14.02 -9.94 -14.09
N ALA A 158 13.57 -11.11 -14.52
CA ALA A 158 13.30 -11.37 -15.94
C ALA A 158 12.26 -10.40 -16.53
N ASN A 159 11.15 -10.19 -15.85
CA ASN A 159 10.11 -9.26 -16.29
C ASN A 159 10.59 -7.79 -16.24
N MET A 160 11.33 -7.40 -15.20
CA MET A 160 11.91 -6.06 -15.11
C MET A 160 12.94 -5.79 -16.20
N ASN A 161 13.78 -6.78 -16.55
CA ASN A 161 14.73 -6.69 -17.65
C ASN A 161 14.02 -6.50 -19.00
N ALA A 162 12.94 -7.26 -19.24
CA ALA A 162 12.14 -7.16 -20.45
C ALA A 162 11.43 -5.80 -20.52
N LEU A 163 10.88 -5.32 -19.40
CA LEU A 163 10.22 -4.03 -19.34
C LEU A 163 11.21 -2.87 -19.61
N LEU A 164 12.42 -2.90 -19.02
CA LEU A 164 13.43 -1.89 -19.28
C LEU A 164 13.79 -1.85 -20.78
N ALA A 165 14.08 -3.02 -21.36
CA ALA A 165 14.42 -3.12 -22.78
C ALA A 165 13.30 -2.56 -23.67
N THR A 166 12.03 -2.90 -23.38
CA THR A 166 10.86 -2.43 -24.14
C THR A 166 10.64 -0.93 -23.94
N SER A 167 10.73 -0.44 -22.70
CA SER A 167 10.59 0.99 -22.38
C SER A 167 11.60 1.83 -23.14
N LEU A 168 12.89 1.46 -23.08
CA LEU A 168 13.94 2.21 -23.76
C LEU A 168 13.87 2.08 -25.28
N ALA A 169 13.46 0.93 -25.83
CA ALA A 169 13.27 0.76 -27.27
C ALA A 169 12.16 1.65 -27.84
N GLY A 170 11.15 1.99 -27.02
CA GLY A 170 10.07 2.90 -27.40
C GLY A 170 10.44 4.37 -27.46
N ILE A 171 11.63 4.76 -26.95
CA ILE A 171 12.11 6.14 -26.89
C ILE A 171 13.08 6.39 -28.04
N PRO A 172 12.92 7.49 -28.80
CA PRO A 172 13.84 7.81 -29.91
C PRO A 172 15.29 7.87 -29.43
N GLU A 173 16.21 7.32 -30.26
CA GLU A 173 17.64 7.39 -29.98
C GLU A 173 18.15 8.84 -30.02
N GLY A 174 19.07 9.19 -29.15
CA GLY A 174 19.71 10.49 -29.10
C GLY A 174 20.05 10.98 -27.71
N ASP A 175 20.60 12.17 -27.64
CA ASP A 175 21.17 12.79 -26.42
C ASP A 175 20.15 12.86 -25.26
N ALA A 176 18.89 13.18 -25.54
CA ALA A 176 17.86 13.26 -24.49
C ALA A 176 17.64 11.91 -23.80
N LYS A 177 17.58 10.81 -24.58
CA LYS A 177 17.44 9.44 -24.03
C LYS A 177 18.67 9.07 -23.19
N ASP A 178 19.87 9.31 -23.72
CA ASP A 178 21.12 8.99 -23.01
C ASP A 178 21.22 9.75 -21.69
N ARG A 179 20.82 11.02 -21.68
CA ARG A 179 20.75 11.88 -20.49
C ARG A 179 19.68 11.39 -19.52
N GLY A 180 18.52 10.94 -20.03
CA GLY A 180 17.45 10.33 -19.21
C GLY A 180 17.94 9.09 -18.47
N ILE A 181 18.61 8.18 -19.18
CA ILE A 181 19.23 6.98 -18.59
C ILE A 181 20.26 7.37 -17.52
N ALA A 182 21.18 8.30 -17.84
CA ALA A 182 22.20 8.75 -16.89
C ALA A 182 21.58 9.39 -15.64
N LEU A 183 20.53 10.19 -15.80
CA LEU A 183 19.81 10.80 -14.69
C LEU A 183 19.11 9.74 -13.82
N GLY A 184 18.46 8.76 -14.44
CA GLY A 184 17.85 7.62 -13.72
C GLY A 184 18.85 6.87 -12.85
N HIS A 185 20.03 6.56 -13.40
CA HIS A 185 21.14 5.97 -12.63
C HIS A 185 21.56 6.83 -11.43
N ALA A 186 21.70 8.13 -11.63
CA ALA A 186 22.14 9.06 -10.59
C ALA A 186 21.11 9.15 -9.44
N VAL A 187 19.82 9.24 -9.77
CA VAL A 187 18.73 9.29 -8.77
C VAL A 187 18.65 7.98 -8.00
N ALA A 188 18.65 6.84 -8.68
CA ALA A 188 18.64 5.54 -8.01
C ALA A 188 19.83 5.38 -7.06
N ALA A 189 21.04 5.73 -7.50
CA ALA A 189 22.24 5.66 -6.68
C ALA A 189 22.12 6.54 -5.42
N ALA A 190 21.55 7.75 -5.55
CA ALA A 190 21.36 8.66 -4.42
C ALA A 190 20.34 8.10 -3.39
N ILE A 191 19.21 7.56 -3.84
CA ILE A 191 18.20 6.90 -2.98
C ILE A 191 18.83 5.70 -2.25
N LEU A 192 19.52 4.84 -2.97
CA LEU A 192 20.18 3.65 -2.41
C LEU A 192 21.23 4.04 -1.37
N ALA A 193 22.02 5.08 -1.63
CA ALA A 193 23.03 5.57 -0.71
C ALA A 193 22.41 6.18 0.56
N GLN A 194 21.36 7.01 0.42
CA GLN A 194 20.66 7.61 1.56
C GLN A 194 20.03 6.55 2.46
N ARG A 195 19.48 5.47 1.87
CA ARG A 195 18.79 4.40 2.60
C ARG A 195 19.71 3.19 2.93
N ALA A 196 21.00 3.28 2.65
CA ALA A 196 21.95 2.24 3.03
C ALA A 196 22.07 2.06 4.55
N VAL A 197 21.82 3.11 5.33
CA VAL A 197 21.81 3.08 6.80
C VAL A 197 20.73 2.17 7.38
N ASP A 198 19.69 1.83 6.61
CA ASP A 198 18.60 0.96 7.03
C ASP A 198 19.01 -0.52 7.05
N ILE A 199 20.03 -0.90 6.27
CA ILE A 199 20.36 -2.32 6.01
C ILE A 199 20.55 -3.15 7.28
N PRO A 200 21.22 -2.67 8.35
CA PRO A 200 21.31 -3.43 9.59
C PRO A 200 19.95 -3.70 10.22
N TYR A 201 19.01 -2.77 10.13
CA TYR A 201 17.74 -2.78 10.86
C TYR A 201 16.65 -3.64 10.22
N ILE A 202 16.76 -3.92 8.91
CA ILE A 202 15.80 -4.76 8.17
C ILE A 202 16.13 -6.24 8.22
N GLN A 203 17.16 -6.65 8.96
CA GLN A 203 17.53 -8.04 9.11
C GLN A 203 16.62 -8.75 10.10
N LEU A 204 16.14 -9.94 9.74
CA LEU A 204 15.29 -10.76 10.63
C LEU A 204 15.98 -11.10 11.97
N ASN A 205 17.31 -11.19 11.96
CA ASN A 205 18.14 -11.55 13.11
C ASN A 205 18.99 -10.37 13.59
N TYR A 206 18.38 -9.18 13.75
CA TYR A 206 19.08 -8.03 14.34
C TYR A 206 19.52 -8.38 15.77
N PRO A 207 20.79 -8.07 16.16
CA PRO A 207 21.40 -8.65 17.36
C PRO A 207 20.80 -8.20 18.70
N ASN A 208 20.09 -7.08 18.74
CA ASN A 208 19.49 -6.55 19.98
C ASN A 208 18.02 -6.98 20.11
N VAL A 209 17.79 -8.29 20.20
CA VAL A 209 16.45 -8.82 20.49
C VAL A 209 16.13 -8.54 21.95
N PRO A 210 14.96 -7.96 22.29
CA PRO A 210 14.56 -7.76 23.66
C PRO A 210 14.47 -9.06 24.43
N ALA A 211 14.73 -9.06 25.71
CA ALA A 211 14.45 -10.20 26.57
C ALA A 211 12.95 -10.51 26.55
N GLU A 212 12.59 -11.78 26.66
CA GLU A 212 11.19 -12.16 26.90
C GLU A 212 10.71 -11.57 28.22
N GLY A 213 9.49 -11.02 28.21
CA GLY A 213 8.87 -10.55 29.44
C GLY A 213 8.42 -11.71 30.34
N ASP A 214 8.12 -11.47 31.61
CA ASP A 214 7.69 -12.48 32.58
C ASP A 214 6.31 -12.16 33.20
N GLU A 215 5.82 -10.92 33.03
CA GLU A 215 4.52 -10.48 33.54
C GLU A 215 3.39 -10.59 32.48
N PRO A 216 2.13 -10.72 32.88
CA PRO A 216 0.98 -10.63 31.98
C PRO A 216 0.96 -9.33 31.18
N GLY A 217 0.69 -9.45 29.88
CA GLY A 217 0.71 -8.31 28.96
C GLY A 217 2.05 -8.12 28.25
N GLU A 218 3.14 -8.64 28.78
CA GLU A 218 4.44 -8.53 28.16
C GLU A 218 4.65 -9.56 27.04
N PHE A 219 5.43 -9.19 26.03
CA PHE A 219 5.73 -10.05 24.88
C PHE A 219 6.37 -11.38 25.31
N ARG A 220 5.90 -12.45 24.67
CA ARG A 220 6.44 -13.82 24.85
C ARG A 220 6.89 -14.37 23.50
N TYR A 221 8.05 -15.02 23.48
CA TYR A 221 8.47 -15.80 22.32
C TYR A 221 7.59 -17.03 22.14
N ILE A 222 7.38 -17.36 20.87
CA ILE A 222 6.70 -18.61 20.49
C ILE A 222 7.73 -19.45 19.78
N PRO A 223 8.33 -20.44 20.46
CA PRO A 223 9.34 -21.29 19.83
C PRO A 223 8.80 -21.95 18.55
N PRO A 224 9.62 -22.06 17.47
CA PRO A 224 11.08 -21.80 17.48
C PRO A 224 11.49 -20.36 17.10
N ALA A 225 10.56 -19.43 17.00
CA ALA A 225 10.80 -18.10 16.46
C ALA A 225 11.27 -17.11 17.55
N ASN A 226 12.29 -16.30 17.22
CA ASN A 226 12.69 -15.12 17.99
C ASN A 226 11.89 -13.89 17.50
N TYR A 227 12.07 -12.72 18.16
CA TYR A 227 11.45 -11.47 17.75
C TYR A 227 11.88 -11.12 16.31
N GLY A 228 10.90 -10.96 15.42
CA GLY A 228 11.16 -10.63 14.02
C GLY A 228 11.40 -9.14 13.82
N LEU A 229 12.40 -8.78 13.00
CA LEU A 229 12.69 -7.39 12.64
C LEU A 229 12.92 -6.46 13.85
N SER A 230 13.61 -6.97 14.87
CA SER A 230 13.84 -6.25 16.13
C SER A 230 14.58 -4.90 15.96
N GLY A 231 15.27 -4.68 14.87
CA GLY A 231 15.91 -3.40 14.52
C GLY A 231 15.01 -2.39 13.82
N TYR A 232 13.83 -2.79 13.34
CA TYR A 232 13.04 -1.97 12.43
C TYR A 232 12.60 -0.62 13.02
N HIS A 233 12.34 -0.54 14.31
CA HIS A 233 12.03 0.69 15.04
C HIS A 233 13.17 1.74 15.04
N LEU A 234 14.40 1.34 14.67
CA LEU A 234 15.57 2.24 14.60
C LEU A 234 15.76 2.87 13.19
N MET A 235 14.95 2.46 12.22
CA MET A 235 15.04 3.04 10.89
C MET A 235 14.65 4.52 10.91
N ALA A 236 15.39 5.34 10.16
CA ALA A 236 14.98 6.71 9.90
C ALA A 236 13.68 6.72 9.07
N PRO A 237 12.66 7.50 9.45
CA PRO A 237 11.47 7.67 8.63
C PRO A 237 11.78 8.26 7.25
N PHE A 238 10.82 8.17 6.34
CA PHE A 238 10.91 8.78 5.00
C PHE A 238 10.45 10.24 5.02
N ILE A 239 9.36 10.55 5.72
CA ILE A 239 8.74 11.89 5.73
C ILE A 239 8.41 12.35 7.16
N ILE A 240 7.89 11.49 8.03
CA ILE A 240 7.64 11.89 9.44
C ILE A 240 8.95 12.26 10.13
N ALA A 241 8.88 13.13 11.15
CA ALA A 241 10.08 13.72 11.75
C ALA A 241 10.87 12.75 12.65
N SER A 242 10.19 11.82 13.31
CA SER A 242 10.80 10.79 14.17
C SER A 242 9.91 9.54 14.24
N GLN A 243 10.48 8.43 14.67
CA GLN A 243 9.76 7.15 14.78
C GLN A 243 8.60 7.22 15.79
N ASP A 244 8.74 8.02 16.83
CA ASP A 244 7.80 8.18 17.94
C ASP A 244 6.79 9.32 17.75
N GLN A 245 6.83 10.03 16.60
CA GLN A 245 5.94 11.17 16.34
C GLN A 245 4.46 10.78 16.43
N PHE A 246 4.12 9.57 16.00
CA PHE A 246 2.75 9.02 16.01
C PHE A 246 2.63 7.80 16.93
N ARG A 247 3.42 7.77 18.04
CA ARG A 247 3.28 6.69 19.01
C ARG A 247 1.87 6.67 19.59
N THR A 248 1.25 5.47 19.57
CA THR A 248 -0.11 5.28 20.09
C THR A 248 -0.22 5.53 21.58
N ASP A 249 -1.45 5.73 22.08
CA ASP A 249 -1.75 5.63 23.51
C ASP A 249 -1.44 4.22 24.04
N PRO A 250 -1.25 4.03 25.35
CA PRO A 250 -0.95 2.71 25.91
C PRO A 250 -2.10 1.71 25.69
N PRO A 251 -1.79 0.39 25.54
CA PRO A 251 -2.81 -0.64 25.47
C PRO A 251 -3.62 -0.74 26.78
N TYR A 252 -4.82 -1.33 26.68
CA TYR A 252 -5.63 -1.60 27.87
C TYR A 252 -4.91 -2.52 28.86
N ALA A 253 -5.17 -2.32 30.15
CA ALA A 253 -4.68 -3.22 31.17
C ALA A 253 -5.29 -4.63 30.98
N VAL A 254 -4.50 -5.68 31.19
CA VAL A 254 -4.90 -7.09 30.96
C VAL A 254 -6.14 -7.50 31.77
N ASN A 255 -6.34 -6.88 32.94
CA ASN A 255 -7.50 -7.13 33.81
C ASN A 255 -8.70 -6.21 33.54
N SER A 256 -8.68 -5.41 32.46
CA SER A 256 -9.78 -4.51 32.12
C SER A 256 -10.92 -5.25 31.39
N PRO A 257 -12.16 -4.77 31.49
CA PRO A 257 -13.29 -5.31 30.72
C PRO A 257 -13.11 -5.17 29.22
N GLU A 258 -12.47 -4.09 28.75
CA GLU A 258 -12.18 -3.81 27.34
C GLU A 258 -11.23 -4.86 26.81
N TYR A 259 -10.10 -5.11 27.48
CA TYR A 259 -9.17 -6.17 27.13
C TYR A 259 -9.85 -7.55 27.08
N THR A 260 -10.67 -7.86 28.09
CA THR A 260 -11.41 -9.13 28.14
C THR A 260 -12.31 -9.33 26.92
N THR A 261 -12.98 -8.27 26.48
CA THR A 261 -13.84 -8.30 25.29
C THR A 261 -13.02 -8.62 24.05
N ASP A 262 -11.94 -7.88 23.82
CA ASP A 262 -11.07 -8.03 22.65
C ASP A 262 -10.33 -9.35 22.61
N TYR A 263 -9.87 -9.83 23.78
CA TYR A 263 -9.29 -11.15 23.94
C TYR A 263 -10.25 -12.26 23.51
N ASN A 264 -11.50 -12.24 24.02
CA ASN A 264 -12.49 -13.27 23.69
C ASN A 264 -12.96 -13.17 22.23
N GLU A 265 -12.99 -11.98 21.64
CA GLU A 265 -13.27 -11.80 20.23
C GLU A 265 -12.22 -12.50 19.35
N VAL A 266 -10.93 -12.13 19.49
CA VAL A 266 -9.88 -12.72 18.67
C VAL A 266 -9.66 -14.20 18.95
N LYS A 267 -9.82 -14.65 20.21
CA LYS A 267 -9.78 -16.06 20.58
C LYS A 267 -10.81 -16.87 19.81
N THR A 268 -12.01 -16.32 19.67
CA THR A 268 -13.16 -16.98 19.04
C THR A 268 -13.10 -16.89 17.52
N LEU A 269 -12.83 -15.69 16.98
CA LEU A 269 -12.88 -15.43 15.55
C LEU A 269 -11.53 -15.67 14.86
N GLY A 270 -10.41 -15.40 15.53
CA GLY A 270 -9.06 -15.48 14.95
C GLY A 270 -8.48 -16.87 14.82
N ARG A 271 -9.05 -17.88 15.46
CA ARG A 271 -8.48 -19.25 15.54
C ARG A 271 -8.57 -20.04 14.24
N ALA A 272 -7.60 -20.91 13.99
CA ALA A 272 -7.54 -21.76 12.79
C ALA A 272 -8.61 -22.87 12.81
N ILE A 273 -8.80 -23.56 13.94
CA ILE A 273 -9.66 -24.73 14.06
C ILE A 273 -10.77 -24.46 15.08
N GLY A 274 -12.01 -24.74 14.71
CA GLY A 274 -13.18 -24.55 15.60
C GLY A 274 -13.54 -23.09 15.81
N SER A 275 -13.26 -22.23 14.85
CA SER A 275 -13.67 -20.82 14.86
C SER A 275 -15.18 -20.67 14.72
N LEU A 276 -15.71 -19.61 15.31
CA LEU A 276 -17.09 -19.16 15.08
C LEU A 276 -17.20 -18.10 13.96
N ARG A 277 -16.13 -17.85 13.20
CA ARG A 277 -16.20 -17.01 12.00
C ARG A 277 -17.26 -17.51 11.04
N THR A 278 -17.98 -16.59 10.41
CA THR A 278 -18.81 -16.90 9.24
C THR A 278 -17.94 -17.20 8.02
N ALA A 279 -18.55 -17.71 6.95
CA ALA A 279 -17.86 -17.89 5.68
C ALA A 279 -17.36 -16.55 5.13
N GLU A 280 -18.16 -15.48 5.23
CA GLU A 280 -17.81 -14.12 4.86
C GLU A 280 -16.59 -13.61 5.63
N GLN A 281 -16.57 -13.74 6.95
CA GLN A 281 -15.44 -13.33 7.77
C GLN A 281 -14.15 -14.11 7.45
N THR A 282 -14.28 -15.37 7.04
CA THR A 282 -13.14 -16.17 6.60
C THR A 282 -12.64 -15.69 5.23
N GLU A 283 -13.55 -15.37 4.31
CA GLU A 283 -13.21 -14.79 3.02
C GLU A 283 -12.49 -13.45 3.19
N ILE A 284 -13.02 -12.53 4.01
CA ILE A 284 -12.36 -11.26 4.37
C ILE A 284 -10.95 -11.49 4.89
N ALA A 285 -10.78 -12.43 5.83
CA ALA A 285 -9.46 -12.74 6.40
C ALA A 285 -8.43 -13.16 5.34
N VAL A 286 -8.84 -14.03 4.40
CA VAL A 286 -7.97 -14.55 3.34
C VAL A 286 -7.75 -13.48 2.26
N PHE A 287 -8.79 -12.73 1.91
CA PHE A 287 -8.73 -11.67 0.90
C PHE A 287 -7.67 -10.63 1.25
N TRP A 288 -7.65 -10.16 2.50
CA TRP A 288 -6.71 -9.15 2.98
C TRP A 288 -5.39 -9.72 3.55
N ALA A 289 -5.10 -11.01 3.30
CA ALA A 289 -3.86 -11.63 3.76
C ALA A 289 -2.65 -11.31 2.88
N GLU A 290 -2.85 -10.69 1.74
CA GLU A 290 -1.79 -10.34 0.83
C GLU A 290 -0.93 -9.14 1.32
N ILE A 291 0.11 -8.83 0.54
CA ILE A 291 1.04 -7.74 0.87
C ILE A 291 0.33 -6.40 0.82
N THR A 292 0.37 -5.65 1.93
CA THR A 292 -0.28 -4.34 2.08
C THR A 292 0.05 -3.39 0.94
N ASN A 293 1.34 -3.22 0.62
CA ASN A 293 1.76 -2.31 -0.44
C ASN A 293 1.22 -2.67 -1.83
N ARG A 294 1.14 -3.98 -2.14
CA ARG A 294 0.57 -4.45 -3.41
C ARG A 294 -0.91 -4.06 -3.49
N LYS A 295 -1.68 -4.37 -2.45
CA LYS A 295 -3.12 -4.08 -2.43
C LYS A 295 -3.41 -2.58 -2.48
N TRP A 296 -2.69 -1.77 -1.73
CA TRP A 296 -2.86 -0.31 -1.79
C TRP A 296 -2.36 0.30 -3.10
N ASN A 297 -1.38 -0.33 -3.78
CA ASN A 297 -1.00 0.07 -5.14
C ASN A 297 -2.12 -0.22 -6.16
N GLU A 298 -2.76 -1.39 -6.09
CA GLU A 298 -3.94 -1.74 -6.89
C GLU A 298 -5.07 -0.72 -6.70
N ILE A 299 -5.40 -0.37 -5.45
CA ILE A 299 -6.40 0.66 -5.13
C ILE A 299 -6.00 2.01 -5.75
N ALA A 300 -4.76 2.45 -5.59
CA ALA A 300 -4.27 3.69 -6.16
C ALA A 300 -4.37 3.70 -7.69
N GLN A 301 -4.03 2.61 -8.37
CA GLN A 301 -4.15 2.48 -9.83
C GLN A 301 -5.61 2.57 -10.29
N GLN A 302 -6.56 1.96 -9.58
CA GLN A 302 -7.98 2.07 -9.90
C GLN A 302 -8.50 3.50 -9.70
N VAL A 303 -8.11 4.15 -8.60
CA VAL A 303 -8.43 5.57 -8.34
C VAL A 303 -7.86 6.47 -9.44
N ILE A 304 -6.60 6.30 -9.84
CA ILE A 304 -5.96 7.04 -10.94
C ILE A 304 -6.72 6.81 -12.25
N ALA A 305 -7.05 5.57 -12.57
CA ALA A 305 -7.76 5.20 -13.81
C ALA A 305 -9.18 5.77 -13.88
N SER A 306 -9.84 5.99 -12.73
CA SER A 306 -11.17 6.59 -12.64
C SER A 306 -11.18 8.11 -12.88
N ARG A 307 -9.99 8.73 -12.95
CA ARG A 307 -9.91 10.20 -13.11
C ARG A 307 -10.14 10.64 -14.55
N PRO A 308 -10.65 11.87 -14.76
CA PRO A 308 -10.79 12.41 -16.11
C PRO A 308 -9.48 12.35 -16.90
N PRO A 309 -9.51 12.05 -18.19
CA PRO A 309 -8.32 12.07 -19.03
C PRO A 309 -7.53 13.38 -18.87
N GLN A 310 -6.20 13.30 -18.83
CA GLN A 310 -5.28 14.44 -18.66
C GLN A 310 -5.32 15.15 -17.29
N SER A 311 -6.15 14.73 -16.34
CA SER A 311 -6.14 15.28 -14.98
C SER A 311 -4.94 14.79 -14.16
N MET A 312 -4.36 13.64 -14.53
CA MET A 312 -3.16 13.04 -13.95
C MET A 312 -2.06 13.01 -15.01
N ASP A 313 -1.01 13.80 -14.81
CA ASP A 313 0.22 13.70 -15.60
C ASP A 313 1.24 12.81 -14.89
N ALA A 314 2.39 12.54 -15.52
CA ALA A 314 3.44 11.70 -14.96
C ALA A 314 3.92 12.19 -13.58
N TRP A 315 4.07 13.51 -13.37
CA TRP A 315 4.53 14.09 -12.10
C TRP A 315 3.52 13.91 -10.97
N LYS A 316 2.23 14.19 -11.23
CA LYS A 316 1.16 13.99 -10.25
C LYS A 316 1.02 12.53 -9.86
N THR A 317 1.06 11.64 -10.85
CA THR A 317 0.98 10.19 -10.64
C THR A 317 2.16 9.70 -9.81
N ALA A 318 3.37 10.10 -10.17
CA ALA A 318 4.59 9.74 -9.43
C ALA A 318 4.57 10.30 -8.00
N ARG A 319 4.10 11.55 -7.80
CA ARG A 319 3.98 12.15 -6.46
C ARG A 319 2.97 11.39 -5.59
N LEU A 320 1.79 11.07 -6.13
CA LEU A 320 0.77 10.32 -5.40
C LEU A 320 1.32 8.97 -4.91
N LEU A 321 1.89 8.17 -5.83
CA LEU A 321 2.43 6.85 -5.50
C LEU A 321 3.60 6.95 -4.52
N ALA A 322 4.49 7.92 -4.68
CA ALA A 322 5.60 8.15 -3.77
C ALA A 322 5.13 8.52 -2.35
N LEU A 323 4.16 9.45 -2.22
CA LEU A 323 3.58 9.83 -0.94
C LEU A 323 2.88 8.66 -0.25
N MET A 324 2.03 7.93 -0.98
CA MET A 324 1.28 6.80 -0.43
C MET A 324 2.24 5.70 0.09
N HIS A 325 3.23 5.32 -0.71
CA HIS A 325 4.17 4.28 -0.28
C HIS A 325 5.14 4.76 0.80
N ALA A 326 5.48 6.04 0.84
CA ALA A 326 6.23 6.62 1.95
C ALA A 326 5.39 6.63 3.25
N ALA A 327 4.09 6.94 3.18
CA ALA A 327 3.18 6.87 4.32
C ALA A 327 3.04 5.44 4.85
N ILE A 328 2.90 4.44 3.98
CA ILE A 328 2.90 3.02 4.39
C ILE A 328 4.23 2.65 5.08
N ALA A 329 5.36 3.09 4.55
CA ALA A 329 6.66 2.80 5.14
C ALA A 329 6.84 3.48 6.50
N ASP A 330 6.45 4.74 6.62
CA ASP A 330 6.52 5.50 7.87
C ASP A 330 5.55 4.96 8.93
N ALA A 331 4.35 4.53 8.54
CA ALA A 331 3.40 3.85 9.43
C ALA A 331 3.98 2.52 9.97
N ASN A 332 4.72 1.77 9.14
CA ASN A 332 5.42 0.58 9.65
C ASN A 332 6.51 0.96 10.67
N ILE A 333 7.28 2.03 10.44
CA ILE A 333 8.34 2.48 11.35
C ILE A 333 7.71 2.95 12.68
N SER A 334 6.68 3.79 12.63
CA SER A 334 5.92 4.29 13.79
C SER A 334 5.30 3.14 14.60
N SER A 335 4.66 2.19 13.91
CA SER A 335 4.07 1.02 14.56
C SER A 335 5.13 0.16 15.26
N PHE A 336 6.30 -0.03 14.65
CA PHE A 336 7.40 -0.78 15.28
C PHE A 336 7.99 -0.03 16.47
N ASP A 337 8.08 1.29 16.44
CA ASP A 337 8.45 2.09 17.60
C ASP A 337 7.49 1.85 18.77
N SER A 338 6.18 1.97 18.52
CA SER A 338 5.15 1.70 19.52
C SER A 338 5.20 0.25 20.03
N LYS A 339 5.38 -0.73 19.14
CA LYS A 339 5.52 -2.16 19.54
C LYS A 339 6.72 -2.41 20.43
N PHE A 340 7.80 -1.72 20.19
CA PHE A 340 9.03 -1.82 20.96
C PHE A 340 8.90 -1.10 22.31
N TYR A 341 8.19 0.02 22.33
CA TYR A 341 7.96 0.82 23.53
C TYR A 341 7.03 0.14 24.52
N TYR A 342 5.87 -0.40 24.04
CA TYR A 342 4.89 -1.07 24.88
C TYR A 342 5.22 -2.54 25.12
N TYR A 343 5.91 -3.16 24.21
CA TYR A 343 6.35 -4.55 24.25
C TYR A 343 5.21 -5.53 24.63
N PHE A 344 4.02 -5.27 24.08
CA PHE A 344 2.80 -5.96 24.43
C PHE A 344 2.71 -7.31 23.68
N TRP A 345 2.21 -8.34 24.35
CA TRP A 345 2.07 -9.66 23.80
C TRP A 345 1.09 -9.76 22.60
N ALA A 346 1.30 -10.74 21.73
CA ALA A 346 0.44 -11.03 20.61
C ALA A 346 -0.70 -11.98 21.01
N PRO A 347 -1.82 -12.06 20.25
CA PRO A 347 -2.95 -12.94 20.55
C PRO A 347 -2.56 -14.39 20.84
N ILE A 348 -1.61 -14.95 20.10
CA ILE A 348 -1.16 -16.34 20.30
C ILE A 348 -0.53 -16.56 21.69
N SER A 349 0.24 -15.61 22.20
CA SER A 349 0.84 -15.69 23.53
C SER A 349 -0.21 -15.46 24.62
N SER A 350 -1.00 -14.40 24.50
CA SER A 350 -2.02 -14.04 25.48
C SER A 350 -3.08 -15.15 25.64
N ILE A 351 -3.55 -15.72 24.52
CA ILE A 351 -4.58 -16.77 24.57
C ILE A 351 -4.03 -18.09 25.11
N ARG A 352 -2.79 -18.45 24.80
CA ARG A 352 -2.18 -19.67 25.34
C ARG A 352 -1.87 -19.57 26.83
N LEU A 353 -1.65 -18.37 27.36
CA LEU A 353 -1.30 -18.07 28.75
C LEU A 353 -2.48 -17.48 29.54
N GLY A 354 -3.68 -17.41 29.00
CA GLY A 354 -4.82 -16.75 29.61
C GLY A 354 -5.18 -17.23 31.02
N ASP A 355 -4.94 -18.51 31.32
CA ASP A 355 -5.19 -19.03 32.69
C ASP A 355 -4.21 -18.49 33.74
N THR A 356 -3.15 -17.75 33.31
CA THR A 356 -2.09 -17.22 34.18
C THR A 356 -1.98 -15.69 34.09
N ASP A 357 -2.91 -15.02 33.44
CA ASP A 357 -2.85 -13.57 33.20
C ASP A 357 -3.46 -12.72 34.32
N GLY A 358 -4.03 -13.35 35.34
CA GLY A 358 -4.66 -12.66 36.47
C GLY A 358 -6.03 -12.08 36.19
N ASN A 359 -6.65 -12.47 35.05
CA ASN A 359 -8.02 -12.08 34.66
C ASN A 359 -8.92 -13.29 34.56
N ASP A 360 -9.80 -13.50 35.52
CA ASP A 360 -10.70 -14.68 35.59
C ASP A 360 -11.64 -14.80 34.37
N ASN A 361 -11.75 -13.78 33.52
CA ASN A 361 -12.64 -13.75 32.36
C ASN A 361 -11.89 -14.06 31.04
N THR A 362 -10.61 -14.33 31.09
CA THR A 362 -9.74 -14.68 29.96
C THR A 362 -9.25 -16.12 30.10
N VAL A 363 -10.11 -17.07 29.78
CA VAL A 363 -9.74 -18.51 29.86
C VAL A 363 -8.73 -18.88 28.79
N GLY A 364 -7.62 -19.51 29.17
CA GLY A 364 -6.55 -19.91 28.25
C GLY A 364 -6.95 -21.02 27.26
N ASP A 365 -6.19 -21.13 26.18
CA ASP A 365 -6.23 -22.24 25.24
C ASP A 365 -4.79 -22.55 24.77
N PRO A 366 -4.08 -23.45 25.42
CA PRO A 366 -2.67 -23.76 25.11
C PRO A 366 -2.42 -24.27 23.68
N LEU A 367 -3.47 -24.73 22.99
CA LEU A 367 -3.40 -25.23 21.61
C LEU A 367 -3.90 -24.23 20.57
N TRP A 368 -4.28 -23.03 20.99
CA TRP A 368 -4.76 -22.01 20.09
C TRP A 368 -3.69 -21.64 19.03
N THR A 369 -4.15 -21.55 17.78
CA THR A 369 -3.35 -21.06 16.65
C THR A 369 -4.18 -20.08 15.83
N ALA A 370 -3.54 -19.04 15.32
CA ALA A 370 -4.15 -18.09 14.40
C ALA A 370 -4.53 -18.77 13.07
N LEU A 371 -5.56 -18.25 12.39
CA LEU A 371 -5.94 -18.71 11.04
C LEU A 371 -4.75 -18.55 10.08
N ILE A 372 -4.10 -17.41 10.13
CA ILE A 372 -2.90 -17.12 9.34
C ILE A 372 -1.75 -16.85 10.31
N PRO A 373 -0.61 -17.54 10.17
CA PRO A 373 0.54 -17.29 11.03
C PRO A 373 1.03 -15.85 10.94
N ALA A 374 1.24 -15.21 12.08
CA ALA A 374 1.82 -13.87 12.16
C ALA A 374 3.34 -13.92 12.37
N LEU A 375 4.04 -12.82 12.06
CA LEU A 375 5.42 -12.63 12.50
C LEU A 375 5.49 -12.60 14.03
N PRO A 376 6.59 -13.11 14.64
CA PRO A 376 6.81 -13.05 16.08
C PRO A 376 7.25 -11.64 16.49
N ILE A 377 6.30 -10.73 16.57
CA ILE A 377 6.47 -9.32 16.96
C ILE A 377 5.46 -8.94 18.03
N GLY A 378 5.64 -7.79 18.68
CA GLY A 378 4.68 -7.25 19.63
C GLY A 378 3.26 -7.15 19.04
N GLY A 379 2.24 -7.44 19.84
CA GLY A 379 0.84 -7.51 19.40
C GLY A 379 0.16 -6.16 19.25
N TYR A 380 0.75 -5.06 19.73
CA TYR A 380 0.17 -3.73 19.80
C TYR A 380 1.17 -2.64 19.37
N PRO A 381 0.76 -1.65 18.54
CA PRO A 381 -0.50 -1.54 17.79
C PRO A 381 -0.57 -2.45 16.55
N GLY A 382 -1.66 -2.37 15.78
CA GLY A 382 -1.86 -3.11 14.54
C GLY A 382 -1.14 -2.46 13.37
N VAL A 383 0.04 -2.96 12.99
CA VAL A 383 0.86 -2.40 11.90
C VAL A 383 0.14 -2.32 10.56
N HIS A 384 -0.70 -3.31 10.24
CA HIS A 384 -1.46 -3.32 9.01
C HIS A 384 -2.54 -2.23 9.00
N SER A 385 -3.26 -2.07 10.11
CA SER A 385 -4.32 -1.06 10.26
C SER A 385 -3.74 0.35 10.16
N GLU A 386 -2.59 0.61 10.81
CA GLU A 386 -1.88 1.89 10.70
C GLU A 386 -1.44 2.17 9.26
N ALA A 387 -0.84 1.19 8.60
CA ALA A 387 -0.38 1.32 7.21
C ALA A 387 -1.53 1.50 6.22
N GLY A 388 -2.64 0.78 6.41
CA GLY A 388 -3.84 0.89 5.57
C GLY A 388 -4.52 2.25 5.71
N ALA A 389 -4.72 2.71 6.95
CA ALA A 389 -5.30 4.02 7.21
C ALA A 389 -4.43 5.17 6.65
N ALA A 390 -3.10 5.06 6.81
CA ALA A 390 -2.18 6.05 6.25
C ALA A 390 -2.22 6.10 4.72
N ALA A 391 -2.30 4.95 4.05
CA ALA A 391 -2.44 4.87 2.60
C ALA A 391 -3.79 5.45 2.12
N GLY A 392 -4.88 5.06 2.78
CA GLY A 392 -6.23 5.55 2.48
C GLY A 392 -6.31 7.07 2.63
N GLU A 393 -5.77 7.62 3.71
CA GLU A 393 -5.77 9.07 3.94
C GLU A 393 -5.00 9.83 2.87
N VAL A 394 -3.81 9.36 2.46
CA VAL A 394 -3.07 10.00 1.36
C VAL A 394 -3.90 10.04 0.07
N LEU A 395 -4.61 8.95 -0.27
CA LEU A 395 -5.47 8.91 -1.46
C LEU A 395 -6.66 9.88 -1.33
N ILE A 396 -7.33 9.89 -0.17
CA ILE A 396 -8.47 10.79 0.11
C ILE A 396 -8.02 12.24 0.02
N ARG A 397 -6.91 12.61 0.68
CA ARG A 397 -6.38 13.98 0.71
C ARG A 397 -5.89 14.44 -0.66
N PHE A 398 -5.26 13.55 -1.44
CA PHE A 398 -4.73 13.91 -2.75
C PHE A 398 -5.81 14.31 -3.75
N PHE A 399 -6.99 13.71 -3.64
CA PHE A 399 -8.12 13.96 -4.55
C PHE A 399 -9.27 14.74 -3.91
N ASP A 400 -9.18 15.04 -2.61
CA ASP A 400 -10.29 15.60 -1.81
C ASP A 400 -11.59 14.82 -2.02
N LYS A 401 -11.45 13.47 -2.00
CA LYS A 401 -12.56 12.56 -2.33
C LYS A 401 -12.34 11.18 -1.73
N ASP A 402 -13.39 10.63 -1.10
CA ASP A 402 -13.41 9.28 -0.54
C ASP A 402 -14.23 8.27 -1.38
N ASN A 403 -15.27 8.74 -2.08
CA ASN A 403 -16.19 7.87 -2.83
C ASN A 403 -15.59 7.42 -4.18
N TYR A 404 -15.37 6.12 -4.31
CA TYR A 404 -14.90 5.46 -5.53
C TYR A 404 -15.56 4.08 -5.68
N ASP A 405 -15.87 3.67 -6.92
CA ASP A 405 -16.26 2.28 -7.23
C ASP A 405 -14.99 1.46 -7.38
N LEU A 406 -14.61 0.71 -6.34
CA LEU A 406 -13.41 -0.11 -6.32
C LEU A 406 -13.80 -1.58 -6.40
N ASP A 407 -13.32 -2.28 -7.42
CA ASP A 407 -13.45 -3.73 -7.60
C ASP A 407 -12.09 -4.38 -7.39
N LEU A 408 -11.87 -4.94 -6.21
CA LEU A 408 -10.59 -5.53 -5.84
C LEU A 408 -10.64 -7.04 -5.95
N ASP A 409 -9.56 -7.62 -6.49
CA ASP A 409 -9.37 -9.07 -6.53
C ASP A 409 -8.33 -9.54 -5.49
N CYS A 410 -8.17 -10.85 -5.37
CA CYS A 410 -7.15 -11.43 -4.49
C CYS A 410 -6.59 -12.72 -5.12
N PRO A 411 -5.26 -12.83 -5.28
CA PRO A 411 -4.63 -14.03 -5.84
C PRO A 411 -4.90 -15.31 -5.04
N PHE A 412 -5.20 -15.19 -3.74
CA PHE A 412 -5.48 -16.32 -2.86
C PHE A 412 -6.93 -16.82 -2.97
N LEU A 413 -7.81 -16.01 -3.59
CA LEU A 413 -9.24 -16.31 -3.80
C LEU A 413 -9.61 -16.06 -5.27
N PRO A 414 -9.14 -16.89 -6.22
CA PRO A 414 -9.41 -16.68 -7.63
C PRO A 414 -10.89 -16.59 -7.95
N GLY A 415 -11.31 -15.51 -8.60
CA GLY A 415 -12.70 -15.25 -9.00
C GLY A 415 -13.56 -14.58 -7.90
N VAL A 416 -13.01 -14.30 -6.74
CA VAL A 416 -13.67 -13.44 -5.73
C VAL A 416 -13.29 -11.99 -6.02
N ILE A 417 -14.30 -11.16 -6.21
CA ILE A 417 -14.18 -9.70 -6.33
C ILE A 417 -14.90 -9.09 -5.14
N ARG A 418 -14.23 -8.17 -4.42
CA ARG A 418 -14.85 -7.39 -3.35
C ARG A 418 -15.00 -5.95 -3.82
N HIS A 419 -16.22 -5.44 -3.66
CA HIS A 419 -16.61 -4.09 -4.06
C HIS A 419 -16.65 -3.15 -2.87
N PHE A 420 -16.09 -1.94 -3.04
CA PHE A 420 -16.09 -0.89 -2.03
C PHE A 420 -16.55 0.44 -2.65
N ASP A 421 -17.53 1.08 -2.01
CA ASP A 421 -18.05 2.38 -2.42
C ASP A 421 -17.11 3.54 -2.04
N THR A 422 -16.26 3.31 -1.02
CA THR A 422 -15.32 4.33 -0.49
C THR A 422 -13.95 3.71 -0.20
N ILE A 423 -12.93 4.57 -0.19
CA ILE A 423 -11.60 4.18 0.30
C ILE A 423 -11.68 3.82 1.79
N SER A 424 -12.47 4.57 2.57
CA SER A 424 -12.68 4.31 3.99
C SER A 424 -13.30 2.93 4.26
N ASP A 425 -14.28 2.47 3.45
CA ASP A 425 -14.83 1.12 3.58
C ASP A 425 -13.75 0.03 3.36
N ALA A 426 -12.83 0.27 2.43
CA ALA A 426 -11.70 -0.65 2.20
C ALA A 426 -10.71 -0.64 3.38
N VAL A 427 -10.44 0.51 4.02
CA VAL A 427 -9.63 0.62 5.24
C VAL A 427 -10.29 -0.15 6.39
N ASP A 428 -11.60 0.05 6.62
CA ASP A 428 -12.34 -0.59 7.70
C ASP A 428 -12.31 -2.13 7.57
N GLU A 429 -12.56 -2.64 6.34
CA GLU A 429 -12.53 -4.08 6.10
C GLU A 429 -11.11 -4.65 6.21
N PHE A 430 -10.10 -3.92 5.69
CA PHE A 430 -8.69 -4.29 5.86
C PHE A 430 -8.32 -4.39 7.35
N THR A 431 -8.73 -3.42 8.15
CA THR A 431 -8.48 -3.35 9.60
C THR A 431 -9.13 -4.54 10.33
N ILE A 432 -10.43 -4.77 10.14
CA ILE A 432 -11.11 -5.86 10.85
C ILE A 432 -10.63 -7.24 10.40
N SER A 433 -10.13 -7.39 9.19
CA SER A 433 -9.56 -8.64 8.69
C SER A 433 -8.46 -9.19 9.61
N LYS A 434 -7.72 -8.32 10.32
CA LYS A 434 -6.60 -8.72 11.18
C LYS A 434 -7.06 -9.38 12.49
N ILE A 435 -8.29 -9.13 12.90
CA ILE A 435 -8.93 -9.88 13.97
C ILE A 435 -9.30 -11.29 13.47
N TYR A 436 -9.89 -11.37 12.27
CA TYR A 436 -10.30 -12.65 11.66
C TYR A 436 -9.13 -13.54 11.29
N THR A 437 -7.98 -12.98 10.94
CA THR A 437 -6.74 -13.74 10.76
C THR A 437 -6.14 -14.26 12.07
N GLY A 438 -6.49 -13.64 13.20
CA GLY A 438 -5.88 -13.92 14.51
C GLY A 438 -4.55 -13.18 14.76
N HIS A 439 -4.24 -12.17 13.95
CA HIS A 439 -3.00 -11.38 14.09
C HIS A 439 -3.07 -10.38 15.23
N ASN A 440 -4.22 -9.71 15.38
CA ASN A 440 -4.38 -8.60 16.32
C ASN A 440 -5.68 -8.73 17.13
N MET A 441 -5.67 -8.22 18.35
CA MET A 441 -6.85 -7.87 19.11
C MET A 441 -7.45 -6.58 18.58
N ARG A 442 -8.72 -6.30 18.85
CA ARG A 442 -9.40 -5.08 18.43
C ARG A 442 -8.70 -3.81 18.92
N LEU A 443 -8.29 -3.78 20.19
CA LEU A 443 -7.51 -2.65 20.75
C LEU A 443 -6.29 -2.29 19.89
N ALA A 444 -5.65 -3.30 19.29
CA ALA A 444 -4.46 -3.06 18.47
C ALA A 444 -4.83 -2.57 17.07
N THR A 445 -5.89 -3.11 16.46
CA THR A 445 -6.38 -2.66 15.16
C THR A 445 -6.88 -1.22 15.22
N ASP A 446 -7.71 -0.91 16.21
CA ASP A 446 -8.31 0.40 16.39
C ASP A 446 -7.24 1.48 16.71
N ALA A 447 -6.25 1.13 17.55
CA ALA A 447 -5.14 2.03 17.83
C ALA A 447 -4.26 2.30 16.59
N GLY A 448 -3.98 1.28 15.79
CA GLY A 448 -3.23 1.45 14.55
C GLY A 448 -3.97 2.33 13.55
N GLU A 449 -5.26 2.08 13.34
CA GLU A 449 -6.08 2.88 12.44
C GLU A 449 -6.19 4.33 12.91
N ALA A 450 -6.41 4.57 14.20
CA ALA A 450 -6.54 5.91 14.79
C ALA A 450 -5.31 6.79 14.59
N VAL A 451 -4.10 6.22 14.53
CA VAL A 451 -2.86 6.97 14.26
C VAL A 451 -2.46 6.95 12.79
N GLY A 452 -2.94 5.99 12.02
CA GLY A 452 -2.65 5.89 10.58
C GLY A 452 -3.22 7.08 9.80
N TYR A 453 -4.46 7.49 10.06
CA TYR A 453 -5.06 8.66 9.41
C TYR A 453 -4.27 9.95 9.65
N PRO A 454 -3.97 10.41 10.88
CA PRO A 454 -3.17 11.61 11.08
C PRO A 454 -1.73 11.49 10.54
N LEU A 455 -1.15 10.29 10.50
CA LEU A 455 0.14 10.06 9.86
C LEU A 455 0.05 10.27 8.34
N GLY A 456 -0.96 9.71 7.69
CA GLY A 456 -1.21 9.89 6.25
C GLY A 456 -1.43 11.36 5.88
N ASP A 457 -2.22 12.07 6.67
CA ASP A 457 -2.45 13.51 6.54
C ASP A 457 -1.13 14.31 6.65
N TYR A 458 -0.32 14.02 7.67
CA TYR A 458 0.99 14.65 7.85
C TYR A 458 1.91 14.39 6.65
N VAL A 459 1.97 13.16 6.14
CA VAL A 459 2.78 12.82 4.96
C VAL A 459 2.30 13.58 3.73
N PHE A 460 0.99 13.68 3.52
CA PHE A 460 0.43 14.45 2.41
C PHE A 460 0.79 15.94 2.50
N GLU A 461 0.69 16.54 3.71
CA GLU A 461 0.94 17.96 3.93
C GLU A 461 2.42 18.36 3.94
N ASN A 462 3.33 17.45 4.33
CA ASN A 462 4.73 17.77 4.53
C ASN A 462 5.67 17.07 3.53
N GLY A 463 5.21 16.06 2.81
CA GLY A 463 6.00 15.31 1.85
C GLY A 463 5.93 15.87 0.44
N LEU A 464 7.08 15.96 -0.22
CA LEU A 464 7.19 16.20 -1.66
C LEU A 464 6.37 17.41 -2.18
N GLN A 465 6.35 18.53 -1.43
CA GLN A 465 5.55 19.71 -1.73
C GLN A 465 6.04 20.49 -2.95
#